data_2cd8aa0b4d692b20ed9597f0ec361250
#
_entry.id   2cd8aa0b4d692b20ed9597f0ec361250
#
_cell.length_a   1.000
_cell.length_b   1.000
_cell.length_c   1.000
_cell.angle_alpha   90.00
_cell.angle_beta   90.00
_cell.angle_gamma   90.00
#
_symmetry.space_group_name_H-M   'P 1'
#
loop_
_entity.id
_entity.type
_entity.pdbx_description
1 polymer ?
#
loop_
_entity_poly.entity_id
_entity_poly.type
_entity_poly.pdbx_seq_one_letter_code
_entity_poly.pdbx_strand_id
1 'polypeptide(L)' 'MDLSIVSRLEEKIDQLLERKRALEDECRQLAAEKGSLLQEKEQFGAELDRILAKLDRLDQEIL' A
#
# COMPACT_ATOMS: atom_id res chain seq x y z
N MET A 1 44.73 -18.29 9.09
CA MET A 1 43.45 -17.62 8.93
C MET A 1 42.35 -18.63 9.06
N ASP A 2 41.34 -18.30 9.86
CA ASP A 2 40.24 -19.23 10.07
C ASP A 2 39.17 -19.05 8.96
N LEU A 3 39.12 -20.03 8.08
CA LEU A 3 38.14 -20.04 6.94
C LEU A 3 36.71 -20.13 7.40
N SER A 4 36.45 -20.59 8.63
CA SER A 4 35.09 -20.68 9.14
C SER A 4 34.50 -19.30 9.41
N ILE A 5 35.31 -18.32 9.77
CA ILE A 5 34.86 -16.92 9.96
C ILE A 5 34.43 -16.33 8.62
N VAL A 6 35.18 -16.60 7.57
CA VAL A 6 34.86 -16.11 6.22
C VAL A 6 33.55 -16.71 5.74
N SER A 7 33.36 -18.02 5.93
CA SER A 7 32.11 -18.69 5.58
C SER A 7 30.91 -18.15 6.33
N ARG A 8 31.07 -17.85 7.63
CA ARG A 8 30.01 -17.24 8.45
C ARG A 8 29.62 -15.85 7.95
N LEU A 9 30.63 -15.06 7.58
CA LEU A 9 30.39 -13.73 7.03
C LEU A 9 29.64 -13.79 5.72
N GLU A 10 30.02 -14.71 4.87
CA GLU A 10 29.35 -14.94 3.59
C GLU A 10 27.88 -15.32 3.79
N GLU A 11 27.61 -16.26 4.70
CA GLU A 11 26.24 -16.65 5.04
C GLU A 11 25.42 -15.47 5.55
N LYS A 12 26.00 -14.63 6.40
CA LYS A 12 25.32 -13.45 6.92
C LYS A 12 25.01 -12.43 5.84
N ILE A 13 25.94 -12.24 4.92
CA ILE A 13 25.74 -11.35 3.77
C ILE A 13 24.58 -11.86 2.91
N ASP A 14 24.55 -13.17 2.64
CA ASP A 14 23.48 -13.78 1.86
C ASP A 14 22.12 -13.63 2.53
N GLN A 15 22.06 -13.85 3.84
CA GLN A 15 20.83 -13.65 4.62
C GLN A 15 20.34 -12.20 4.58
N LEU A 16 21.29 -11.25 4.71
CA LEU A 16 20.96 -9.82 4.64
C LEU A 16 20.44 -9.42 3.25
N LEU A 17 21.04 -9.97 2.21
CA LEU A 17 20.58 -9.72 0.84
C LEU A 17 19.17 -10.26 0.61
N GLU A 18 18.87 -11.46 1.10
CA GLU A 18 17.52 -12.04 1.03
C GLU A 18 16.50 -11.19 1.79
N ARG A 19 16.87 -10.75 3.00
CA ARG A 19 16.02 -9.91 3.82
C ARG A 19 15.77 -8.55 3.17
N LYS A 20 16.80 -7.99 2.56
CA LYS A 20 16.68 -6.73 1.83
C LYS A 20 15.68 -6.86 0.68
N ARG A 21 15.76 -7.93 -0.10
CA ARG A 21 14.84 -8.20 -1.20
C ARG A 21 13.41 -8.37 -0.72
N ALA A 22 13.23 -9.11 0.37
CA ALA A 22 11.91 -9.31 0.96
C ALA A 22 11.30 -7.98 1.41
N LEU A 23 12.09 -7.12 2.05
CA LEU A 23 11.63 -5.80 2.47
C LEU A 23 11.31 -4.88 1.30
N GLU A 24 12.11 -4.93 0.25
CA GLU A 24 11.85 -4.17 -0.97
C GLU A 24 10.53 -4.59 -1.62
N ASP A 25 10.25 -5.89 -1.65
CA ASP A 25 9.01 -6.43 -2.18
C ASP A 25 7.80 -6.02 -1.32
N GLU A 26 7.94 -6.08 0.01
CA GLU A 26 6.91 -5.60 0.93
C GLU A 26 6.62 -4.12 0.74
N CYS A 27 7.65 -3.30 0.58
CA CYS A 27 7.48 -1.86 0.33
C CYS A 27 6.71 -1.61 -0.97
N ARG A 28 7.03 -2.33 -2.03
CA ARG A 28 6.31 -2.23 -3.31
C ARG A 28 4.86 -2.64 -3.18
N GLN A 29 4.60 -3.72 -2.46
CA GLN A 29 3.26 -4.23 -2.23
C GLN A 29 2.43 -3.24 -1.41
N LEU A 30 3.00 -2.70 -0.34
CA LEU A 30 2.33 -1.69 0.48
C LEU A 30 2.04 -0.41 -0.30
N ALA A 31 2.97 0.03 -1.16
CA ALA A 31 2.76 1.20 -2.01
C ALA A 31 1.61 0.97 -3.00
N ALA A 32 1.52 -0.24 -3.57
CA ALA A 32 0.43 -0.60 -4.48
C ALA A 32 -0.92 -0.64 -3.75
N GLU A 33 -0.96 -1.23 -2.56
CA GLU A 33 -2.17 -1.28 -1.73
C GLU A 33 -2.63 0.12 -1.32
N LYS A 34 -1.69 0.98 -0.95
CA LYS A 34 -1.99 2.38 -0.61
C LYS A 34 -2.59 3.11 -1.79
N GLY A 35 -2.02 2.94 -2.99
CA GLY A 35 -2.55 3.56 -4.21
C GLY A 35 -3.96 3.10 -4.51
N SER A 36 -4.23 1.81 -4.36
CA SER A 36 -5.56 1.23 -4.55
C SER A 36 -6.57 1.79 -3.57
N LEU A 37 -6.21 1.87 -2.28
CA LEU A 37 -7.08 2.41 -1.24
C LEU A 37 -7.39 3.89 -1.45
N LEU A 38 -6.41 4.68 -1.89
CA LEU A 38 -6.61 6.09 -2.20
C LEU A 38 -7.59 6.27 -3.37
N GLN A 39 -7.47 5.42 -4.38
CA GLN A 39 -8.36 5.43 -5.54
C GLN A 39 -9.79 5.09 -5.14
N GLU A 40 -9.98 4.07 -4.32
CA GLU A 40 -11.28 3.69 -3.77
C GLU A 40 -11.89 4.84 -2.95
N LYS A 41 -11.08 5.49 -2.13
CA LYS A 41 -11.51 6.63 -1.32
C LYS A 41 -12.02 7.77 -2.20
N GLU A 42 -11.33 8.09 -3.28
CA GLU A 42 -11.75 9.13 -4.23
C GLU A 42 -13.06 8.78 -4.91
N GLN A 43 -13.21 7.54 -5.36
CA GLN A 43 -14.45 7.06 -5.97
C GLN A 43 -15.62 7.12 -5.00
N PHE A 44 -15.38 6.69 -3.77
CA PHE A 44 -16.40 6.71 -2.72
C PHE A 44 -16.85 8.14 -2.42
N GLY A 45 -15.89 9.06 -2.32
CA GLY A 45 -16.20 10.48 -2.11
C GLY A 45 -17.03 11.08 -3.24
N ALA A 46 -16.68 10.76 -4.48
CA ALA A 46 -17.44 11.23 -5.64
C ALA A 46 -18.86 10.69 -5.67
N GLU A 47 -19.03 9.40 -5.33
CA GLU A 47 -20.37 8.78 -5.26
C GLU A 47 -21.21 9.38 -4.15
N LEU A 48 -20.62 9.64 -2.99
CA LEU A 48 -21.31 10.29 -1.87
C LEU A 48 -21.76 11.69 -2.24
N ASP A 49 -20.91 12.48 -2.88
CA ASP A 49 -21.24 13.83 -3.33
C ASP A 49 -22.43 13.81 -4.31
N ARG A 50 -22.44 12.85 -5.20
CA ARG A 50 -23.54 12.67 -6.16
C ARG A 50 -24.85 12.34 -5.46
N ILE A 51 -24.80 11.44 -4.47
CA ILE A 51 -25.99 11.04 -3.70
C ILE A 51 -26.50 12.21 -2.87
N LEU A 52 -25.59 12.97 -2.24
CA LEU A 52 -25.97 14.14 -1.46
C LEU A 52 -26.61 15.22 -2.32
N ALA A 53 -26.11 15.42 -3.53
CA ALA A 53 -26.72 16.34 -4.48
C ALA A 53 -28.15 15.94 -4.87
N LYS A 54 -28.38 14.64 -5.03
CA LYS A 54 -29.72 14.10 -5.31
C LYS A 54 -30.67 14.26 -4.13
N LEU A 55 -30.17 14.09 -2.91
CA LEU A 55 -30.96 14.32 -1.70
C LEU A 55 -31.37 15.78 -1.57
N ASP A 56 -30.46 16.71 -1.82
CA ASP A 56 -30.74 18.13 -1.83
C ASP A 56 -31.86 18.49 -2.82
N ARG A 57 -31.75 17.90 -4.00
CA ARG A 57 -32.76 18.10 -5.05
C ARG A 57 -34.14 17.59 -4.63
N LEU A 58 -34.17 16.42 -3.98
CA LEU A 58 -35.41 15.83 -3.46
C LEU A 58 -36.01 16.74 -2.40
N ASP A 59 -35.25 17.26 -1.47
CA ASP A 59 -35.69 18.20 -0.44
C ASP A 59 -36.30 19.45 -1.06
N GLN A 60 -35.71 20.01 -2.09
CA GLN A 60 -36.19 21.19 -2.79
C GLN A 60 -37.53 20.92 -3.50
N GLU A 61 -37.72 19.72 -4.04
CA GLU A 61 -38.96 19.35 -4.73
C GLU A 61 -40.14 19.08 -3.77
N ILE A 62 -39.83 18.60 -2.57
CA ILE A 62 -40.86 18.32 -1.55
C ILE A 62 -41.33 19.59 -0.88
N LEU A 63 -40.49 20.56 -0.72
CA LEU A 63 -40.82 21.85 -0.11
C LEU A 63 -41.46 22.77 -1.15
#